data_6255d97ef84cfa1ddd9eecf54c2412bb
#
_entry.id   6255d97ef84cfa1ddd9eecf54c2412bb
#
_cell.length_a   1.000
_cell.length_b   1.000
_cell.length_c   1.000
_cell.angle_alpha   90.00
_cell.angle_beta   90.00
_cell.angle_gamma   90.00
#
_symmetry.space_group_name_H-M   'P 1'
#
loop_
_entity.id
_entity.type
_entity.pdbx_description
1 polymer ?
#
loop_
_entity_poly.entity_id
_entity_poly.type
_entity_poly.pdbx_seq_one_letter_code
_entity_poly.pdbx_strand_id
1 'polypeptide(L)'
;MNIKKWGALVAAGALAASLALFGCSSGDQGTTTSSTSGNDAGYTLVNDGKLTVAASLDFPPFENLNGDKPEGFAVDLMTLLAEEMGLECEYLPSTKFDTIVPLIQTGGKADVGVSSFTITDKRLQQVDFTDPYCNVNQSITVRSDSGITDVAQLEGKKIGAQSGTTGYEWAAENIKDAEVTGYDEHSIPRR
;
A
#
# COMPACT_ATOMS: atom_id res chain seq x y z
N MET A 1 -45.58 -25.90 8.18
CA MET A 1 -46.13 -27.20 8.63
C MET A 1 -44.99 -28.20 8.70
N ASN A 2 -44.79 -28.75 9.89
CA ASN A 2 -43.89 -29.82 10.31
C ASN A 2 -42.41 -29.52 10.61
N ILE A 3 -42.27 -29.29 11.89
CA ILE A 3 -41.12 -29.44 12.78
C ILE A 3 -40.81 -30.93 12.96
N LYS A 4 -39.55 -31.35 12.92
CA LYS A 4 -39.10 -32.55 13.66
C LYS A 4 -37.80 -32.27 14.41
N LYS A 5 -37.95 -32.18 15.72
CA LYS A 5 -36.91 -32.27 16.76
C LYS A 5 -36.42 -33.71 16.89
N TRP A 6 -35.16 -33.92 17.20
CA TRP A 6 -34.57 -35.04 17.97
C TRP A 6 -33.12 -34.65 18.21
N GLY A 7 -32.49 -34.70 19.39
CA GLY A 7 -32.76 -35.42 20.63
C GLY A 7 -31.36 -35.50 21.27
N ALA A 8 -31.22 -35.04 22.49
CA ALA A 8 -29.99 -34.98 23.29
C ALA A 8 -29.50 -36.40 23.67
N LEU A 9 -28.18 -36.54 23.79
CA LEU A 9 -27.59 -37.55 24.65
C LEU A 9 -26.32 -37.01 25.33
N VAL A 10 -26.45 -36.90 26.65
CA VAL A 10 -25.42 -36.59 27.63
C VAL A 10 -24.68 -37.88 27.95
N ALA A 11 -23.36 -37.84 28.01
CA ALA A 11 -22.56 -38.82 28.68
C ALA A 11 -21.41 -38.17 29.46
N ALA A 12 -21.52 -38.19 30.76
CA ALA A 12 -20.53 -37.81 31.76
C ALA A 12 -19.56 -38.97 32.02
N GLY A 13 -18.31 -38.69 32.33
CA GLY A 13 -17.28 -39.67 32.79
C GLY A 13 -15.96 -38.97 33.01
N ALA A 14 -15.73 -38.53 34.15
CA ALA A 14 -14.99 -38.91 35.36
C ALA A 14 -13.44 -38.89 35.19
N LEU A 15 -12.85 -37.96 35.98
CA LEU A 15 -11.57 -37.88 36.69
C LEU A 15 -10.54 -39.05 36.53
N ALA A 16 -9.28 -38.65 36.28
CA ALA A 16 -8.12 -39.23 36.96
C ALA A 16 -7.02 -38.15 37.07
N ALA A 17 -6.76 -37.71 38.31
CA ALA A 17 -5.59 -36.96 38.70
C ALA A 17 -4.41 -37.93 38.89
N SER A 18 -3.23 -37.57 38.39
CA SER A 18 -1.95 -38.18 38.81
C SER A 18 -0.88 -37.09 38.91
N LEU A 19 -0.58 -36.70 40.14
CA LEU A 19 0.66 -36.03 40.54
C LEU A 19 1.83 -37.04 40.38
N ALA A 20 2.89 -36.60 39.73
CA ALA A 20 4.22 -37.19 39.93
C ALA A 20 5.24 -36.06 40.04
N LEU A 21 5.79 -35.93 41.23
CA LEU A 21 6.93 -35.12 41.64
C LEU A 21 8.24 -35.84 41.33
N PHE A 22 9.30 -35.04 41.17
CA PHE A 22 10.73 -35.31 41.28
C PHE A 22 11.53 -35.75 40.03
N GLY A 23 12.55 -34.93 39.79
CA GLY A 23 13.73 -35.25 39.03
C GLY A 23 14.58 -34.04 38.64
N CYS A 24 15.35 -33.45 39.59
CA CYS A 24 16.49 -32.61 39.24
C CYS A 24 17.58 -33.50 38.64
N SER A 25 18.02 -33.21 37.42
CA SER A 25 19.34 -33.66 36.94
C SER A 25 19.92 -32.56 36.05
N SER A 26 21.08 -32.08 36.45
CA SER A 26 21.93 -31.13 35.71
C SER A 26 22.42 -31.78 34.43
N GLY A 27 22.16 -31.14 33.29
CA GLY A 27 22.70 -31.51 31.97
C GLY A 27 22.60 -30.30 31.07
N ASP A 28 23.76 -29.68 30.87
CA ASP A 28 24.01 -28.62 29.92
C ASP A 28 23.61 -29.09 28.49
N GLN A 29 22.51 -28.55 27.94
CA GLN A 29 22.20 -28.61 26.52
C GLN A 29 21.58 -27.30 26.10
N GLY A 30 22.29 -26.63 25.18
CA GLY A 30 21.92 -25.37 24.60
C GLY A 30 20.46 -25.31 24.17
N THR A 31 19.68 -24.58 24.92
CA THR A 31 18.33 -24.20 24.52
C THR A 31 18.46 -23.19 23.40
N THR A 32 18.29 -23.66 22.18
CA THR A 32 17.98 -22.77 21.06
C THR A 32 16.63 -22.12 21.41
N THR A 33 16.71 -20.96 22.02
CA THR A 33 15.55 -20.10 22.19
C THR A 33 15.16 -19.66 20.78
N SER A 34 14.20 -20.35 20.17
CA SER A 34 13.42 -19.78 19.09
C SER A 34 12.75 -18.56 19.70
N SER A 35 13.37 -17.40 19.49
CA SER A 35 12.72 -16.13 19.69
C SER A 35 11.56 -16.08 18.70
N THR A 36 10.40 -16.51 19.16
CA THR A 36 9.14 -16.10 18.56
C THR A 36 9.07 -14.60 18.82
N SER A 37 9.54 -13.82 17.88
CA SER A 37 9.31 -12.38 17.83
C SER A 37 7.83 -12.20 17.51
N GLY A 38 6.99 -12.42 18.51
CA GLY A 38 5.61 -11.94 18.48
C GLY A 38 5.70 -10.44 18.55
N ASN A 39 5.54 -9.77 17.41
CA ASN A 39 5.34 -8.34 17.36
C ASN A 39 4.03 -8.03 18.09
N ASP A 40 4.16 -7.55 19.34
CA ASP A 40 3.06 -6.99 20.14
C ASP A 40 2.72 -5.56 19.65
N ALA A 41 3.03 -5.27 18.39
CA ALA A 41 2.90 -3.96 17.76
C ALA A 41 1.47 -3.61 17.33
N GLY A 42 0.52 -4.54 17.51
CA GLY A 42 -0.90 -4.30 17.23
C GLY A 42 -1.29 -4.31 15.75
N TYR A 43 -0.39 -4.72 14.84
CA TYR A 43 -0.66 -4.88 13.41
C TYR A 43 -0.22 -6.26 12.91
N THR A 44 -0.79 -6.69 11.79
CA THR A 44 -0.44 -7.94 11.11
C THR A 44 0.18 -7.61 9.75
N LEU A 45 1.32 -8.20 9.45
CA LEU A 45 2.03 -8.03 8.19
C LEU A 45 1.66 -9.14 7.19
N VAL A 46 1.73 -8.83 5.90
CA VAL A 46 1.56 -9.79 4.81
C VAL A 46 2.66 -10.85 4.86
N ASN A 47 3.90 -10.42 5.12
CA ASN A 47 5.06 -11.28 5.29
C ASN A 47 5.73 -10.99 6.64
N ASP A 48 5.90 -11.99 7.48
CA ASP A 48 6.53 -11.82 8.79
C ASP A 48 7.92 -11.17 8.67
N GLY A 49 8.14 -10.10 9.46
CA GLY A 49 9.39 -9.36 9.50
C GLY A 49 9.65 -8.44 8.31
N LYS A 50 8.68 -8.27 7.40
CA LYS A 50 8.79 -7.40 6.23
C LYS A 50 7.67 -6.38 6.15
N LEU A 51 8.00 -5.16 5.78
CA LEU A 51 7.03 -4.16 5.32
C LEU A 51 6.90 -4.29 3.81
N THR A 52 5.82 -4.90 3.34
CA THR A 52 5.56 -5.11 1.92
C THR A 52 4.90 -3.87 1.31
N VAL A 53 5.56 -3.26 0.34
CA VAL A 53 5.22 -1.96 -0.24
C VAL A 53 4.71 -2.10 -1.66
N ALA A 54 3.54 -1.53 -1.96
CA ALA A 54 3.04 -1.34 -3.33
C ALA A 54 3.33 0.09 -3.81
N ALA A 55 3.93 0.24 -4.99
CA ALA A 55 4.27 1.54 -5.58
C ALA A 55 4.17 1.50 -7.11
N SER A 56 3.84 2.65 -7.71
CA SER A 56 4.04 2.93 -9.14
C SER A 56 5.42 3.57 -9.28
N LEU A 57 6.37 2.81 -9.83
CA LEU A 57 7.78 3.18 -9.84
C LEU A 57 8.17 3.89 -11.16
N ASP A 58 7.44 4.97 -11.48
CA ASP A 58 7.53 5.70 -12.75
C ASP A 58 7.50 7.24 -12.58
N PHE A 59 7.68 7.73 -11.32
CA PHE A 59 7.56 9.15 -10.98
C PHE A 59 8.84 9.72 -10.33
N PRO A 60 9.97 9.85 -11.07
CA PRO A 60 11.18 10.45 -10.55
C PRO A 60 10.98 11.94 -10.20
N PRO A 61 11.62 12.47 -9.15
CA PRO A 61 12.61 11.83 -8.28
C PRO A 61 12.02 11.12 -7.05
N PHE A 62 10.70 10.96 -6.96
CA PHE A 62 10.03 10.38 -5.79
C PHE A 62 10.07 8.86 -5.79
N GLU A 63 9.59 8.22 -6.84
CA GLU A 63 9.58 6.76 -7.02
C GLU A 63 10.00 6.42 -8.45
N ASN A 64 11.01 5.60 -8.60
CA ASN A 64 11.54 5.22 -9.91
C ASN A 64 12.16 3.82 -9.89
N LEU A 65 12.31 3.22 -11.06
CA LEU A 65 13.12 2.03 -11.27
C LEU A 65 14.45 2.40 -11.93
N ASN A 66 15.55 1.92 -11.34
CA ASN A 66 16.86 1.90 -11.95
C ASN A 66 17.22 0.43 -12.27
N GLY A 67 16.94 0.02 -13.49
CA GLY A 67 16.84 -1.41 -13.82
C GLY A 67 15.67 -2.05 -13.08
N ASP A 68 15.95 -3.04 -12.23
CA ASP A 68 14.95 -3.70 -11.39
C ASP A 68 14.92 -3.18 -9.95
N LYS A 69 15.73 -2.17 -9.63
CA LYS A 69 15.88 -1.65 -8.28
C LYS A 69 15.03 -0.39 -8.09
N PRO A 70 14.11 -0.37 -7.10
CA PRO A 70 13.43 0.85 -6.69
C PRO A 70 14.42 1.89 -6.16
N GLU A 71 14.24 3.15 -6.52
CA GLU A 71 15.02 4.29 -6.05
C GLU A 71 14.15 5.56 -5.98
N GLY A 72 14.55 6.54 -5.18
CA GLY A 72 13.92 7.83 -5.07
C GLY A 72 13.58 8.21 -3.64
N PHE A 73 13.12 9.45 -3.47
CA PHE A 73 12.85 10.02 -2.15
C PHE A 73 11.88 9.17 -1.31
N ALA A 74 10.76 8.77 -1.89
CA ALA A 74 9.76 7.99 -1.15
C ALA A 74 10.21 6.54 -0.93
N VAL A 75 11.07 6.00 -1.80
CA VAL A 75 11.70 4.70 -1.62
C VAL A 75 12.65 4.71 -0.42
N ASP A 76 13.49 5.73 -0.32
CA ASP A 76 14.40 5.91 0.82
C ASP A 76 13.63 6.12 2.12
N LEU A 77 12.56 6.93 2.09
CA LEU A 77 11.67 7.16 3.23
C LEU A 77 11.06 5.85 3.75
N MET A 78 10.51 5.02 2.86
CA MET A 78 9.90 3.74 3.25
C MET A 78 10.94 2.76 3.80
N THR A 79 12.15 2.77 3.25
CA THR A 79 13.26 1.94 3.76
C THR A 79 13.62 2.34 5.19
N LEU A 80 13.78 3.64 5.46
CA LEU A 80 14.07 4.15 6.81
C LEU A 80 12.93 3.86 7.80
N LEU A 81 11.67 4.00 7.37
CA LEU A 81 10.51 3.66 8.20
C LEU A 81 10.48 2.17 8.56
N ALA A 82 10.74 1.30 7.60
CA ALA A 82 10.82 -0.14 7.86
C ALA A 82 11.95 -0.46 8.85
N GLU A 83 13.14 0.14 8.69
CA GLU A 83 14.28 -0.02 9.61
C GLU A 83 13.92 0.42 11.02
N GLU A 84 13.27 1.58 11.20
CA GLU A 84 12.80 2.07 12.51
C GLU A 84 11.75 1.17 13.16
N MET A 85 10.95 0.47 12.34
CA MET A 85 9.98 -0.54 12.79
C MET A 85 10.65 -1.91 13.07
N GLY A 86 11.95 -2.08 12.80
CA GLY A 86 12.65 -3.35 12.90
C GLY A 86 12.27 -4.35 11.80
N LEU A 87 11.84 -3.86 10.64
CA LEU A 87 11.38 -4.64 9.49
C LEU A 87 12.32 -4.49 8.29
N GLU A 88 12.30 -5.47 7.39
CA GLU A 88 12.87 -5.37 6.05
C GLU A 88 11.86 -4.69 5.11
N CYS A 89 12.28 -3.70 4.32
CA CYS A 89 11.44 -3.09 3.30
C CYS A 89 11.46 -3.93 2.02
N GLU A 90 10.29 -4.44 1.59
CA GLU A 90 10.14 -5.25 0.38
C GLU A 90 9.14 -4.59 -0.58
N TYR A 91 9.58 -4.28 -1.80
CA TYR A 91 8.72 -3.73 -2.83
C TYR A 91 8.10 -4.82 -3.69
N LEU A 92 6.79 -4.71 -3.94
CA LEU A 92 6.16 -5.47 -5.02
C LEU A 92 6.70 -4.99 -6.38
N PRO A 93 6.57 -5.80 -7.45
CA PRO A 93 6.77 -5.29 -8.81
C PRO A 93 5.95 -4.02 -9.04
N SER A 94 6.49 -3.10 -9.86
CA SER A 94 5.82 -1.82 -10.13
C SER A 94 4.34 -2.02 -10.44
N THR A 95 3.49 -1.33 -9.68
CA THR A 95 2.03 -1.48 -9.71
C THR A 95 1.42 -0.26 -10.38
N LYS A 96 0.39 -0.43 -11.20
CA LYS A 96 -0.33 0.70 -11.78
C LYS A 96 -0.91 1.59 -10.69
N PHE A 97 -0.72 2.92 -10.83
CA PHE A 97 -1.08 3.89 -9.81
C PHE A 97 -2.54 3.77 -9.33
N ASP A 98 -3.49 3.69 -10.26
CA ASP A 98 -4.93 3.63 -9.98
C ASP A 98 -5.37 2.33 -9.29
N THR A 99 -4.53 1.30 -9.29
CA THR A 99 -4.81 0.01 -8.66
C THR A 99 -4.25 -0.12 -7.23
N ILE A 100 -3.37 0.80 -6.78
CA ILE A 100 -2.71 0.68 -5.47
C ILE A 100 -3.71 0.85 -4.32
N VAL A 101 -4.54 1.90 -4.33
CA VAL A 101 -5.55 2.11 -3.26
C VAL A 101 -6.51 0.91 -3.16
N PRO A 102 -7.11 0.40 -4.25
CA PRO A 102 -7.89 -0.83 -4.19
C PRO A 102 -7.12 -2.06 -3.68
N LEU A 103 -5.84 -2.18 -4.01
CA LEU A 103 -4.99 -3.28 -3.54
C LEU A 103 -4.82 -3.23 -2.02
N ILE A 104 -4.52 -2.06 -1.45
CA ILE A 104 -4.40 -1.87 0.00
C ILE A 104 -5.74 -2.09 0.69
N GLN A 105 -6.84 -1.55 0.16
CA GLN A 105 -8.18 -1.73 0.70
C GLN A 105 -8.58 -3.22 0.76
N THR A 106 -8.19 -4.00 -0.24
CA THR A 106 -8.50 -5.44 -0.29
C THR A 106 -7.66 -6.22 0.71
N GLY A 107 -6.45 -5.77 1.02
CA GLY A 107 -5.50 -6.42 1.90
C GLY A 107 -4.82 -7.66 1.32
N GLY A 108 -3.89 -8.23 2.08
CA GLY A 108 -3.27 -9.55 1.83
C GLY A 108 -2.20 -9.60 0.75
N LYS A 109 -1.86 -8.47 0.09
CA LYS A 109 -0.78 -8.41 -0.90
C LYS A 109 0.32 -7.43 -0.55
N ALA A 110 -0.04 -6.32 0.06
CA ALA A 110 0.89 -5.33 0.56
C ALA A 110 0.36 -4.75 1.87
N ASP A 111 1.29 -4.32 2.73
CA ASP A 111 0.99 -3.69 4.01
C ASP A 111 0.72 -2.20 3.83
N VAL A 112 1.42 -1.57 2.89
CA VAL A 112 1.36 -0.13 2.65
C VAL A 112 1.49 0.18 1.15
N GLY A 113 0.87 1.29 0.73
CA GLY A 113 1.02 1.88 -0.60
C GLY A 113 1.78 3.20 -0.52
N VAL A 114 2.82 3.39 -1.33
CA VAL A 114 3.52 4.66 -1.49
C VAL A 114 3.69 4.98 -2.96
N SER A 115 3.17 6.10 -3.40
CA SER A 115 3.32 6.59 -4.78
C SER A 115 2.91 8.04 -4.89
N SER A 116 3.44 8.90 -4.03
CA SER A 116 3.14 10.34 -4.01
C SER A 116 1.64 10.64 -3.99
N PHE A 117 0.85 9.83 -3.27
CA PHE A 117 -0.59 10.00 -3.20
C PHE A 117 -1.00 11.30 -2.50
N THR A 118 -1.82 12.09 -3.17
CA THR A 118 -2.54 13.18 -2.52
C THR A 118 -3.59 12.62 -1.57
N ILE A 119 -3.60 13.07 -0.33
CA ILE A 119 -4.66 12.76 0.64
C ILE A 119 -5.93 13.50 0.20
N THR A 120 -7.01 12.76 -0.06
CA THR A 120 -8.31 13.31 -0.45
C THR A 120 -9.43 12.62 0.32
N ASP A 121 -10.56 13.34 0.53
CA ASP A 121 -11.74 12.77 1.21
C ASP A 121 -12.22 11.46 0.56
N LYS A 122 -12.13 11.38 -0.76
CA LYS A 122 -12.50 10.18 -1.54
C LYS A 122 -11.60 8.99 -1.20
N ARG A 123 -10.29 9.20 -1.05
CA ARG A 123 -9.33 8.15 -0.70
C ARG A 123 -9.41 7.79 0.77
N LEU A 124 -9.65 8.74 1.66
CA LEU A 124 -9.85 8.52 3.09
C LEU A 124 -11.08 7.63 3.41
N GLN A 125 -12.03 7.53 2.50
CA GLN A 125 -13.15 6.59 2.62
C GLN A 125 -12.76 5.13 2.28
N GLN A 126 -11.57 4.92 1.73
CA GLN A 126 -11.13 3.60 1.26
C GLN A 126 -9.95 3.06 2.07
N VAL A 127 -9.02 3.93 2.46
CA VAL A 127 -7.79 3.58 3.20
C VAL A 127 -7.42 4.70 4.17
N ASP A 128 -6.67 4.36 5.21
CA ASP A 128 -6.04 5.34 6.08
C ASP A 128 -4.75 5.89 5.46
N PHE A 129 -4.38 7.10 5.88
CA PHE A 129 -3.14 7.75 5.48
C PHE A 129 -2.29 8.08 6.70
N THR A 130 -0.98 8.13 6.50
CA THR A 130 -0.03 8.71 7.45
C THR A 130 -0.13 10.24 7.42
N ASP A 131 0.64 10.91 8.27
CA ASP A 131 0.91 12.35 8.08
C ASP A 131 1.55 12.59 6.70
N PRO A 132 1.27 13.73 6.05
CA PRO A 132 1.82 14.05 4.75
C PRO A 132 3.34 14.29 4.84
N TYR A 133 4.11 13.63 4.00
CA TYR A 133 5.55 13.80 3.94
C TYR A 133 6.02 14.92 2.97
N CYS A 134 5.13 15.39 2.08
CA CYS A 134 5.43 16.46 1.13
C CYS A 134 4.17 17.21 0.73
N ASN A 135 4.32 18.51 0.46
CA ASN A 135 3.27 19.34 -0.14
C ASN A 135 3.68 19.69 -1.57
N VAL A 136 2.82 19.41 -2.52
CA VAL A 136 3.04 19.69 -3.94
C VAL A 136 1.82 20.40 -4.56
N ASN A 137 2.06 21.16 -5.60
CA ASN A 137 1.01 21.78 -6.40
C ASN A 137 0.84 21.00 -7.70
N GLN A 138 -0.40 20.95 -8.21
CA GLN A 138 -0.66 20.46 -9.57
C GLN A 138 -0.18 21.51 -10.59
N SER A 139 0.38 21.02 -11.69
CA SER A 139 0.78 21.87 -12.81
C SER A 139 0.42 21.22 -14.15
N ILE A 140 0.30 22.04 -15.17
CA ILE A 140 0.01 21.60 -16.53
C ILE A 140 1.23 21.90 -17.39
N THR A 141 1.76 20.89 -18.03
CA THR A 141 2.86 21.02 -18.96
C THR A 141 2.31 21.14 -20.38
N VAL A 142 2.72 22.18 -21.09
CA VAL A 142 2.40 22.41 -22.50
C VAL A 142 3.65 22.51 -23.33
N ARG A 143 3.53 22.32 -24.64
CA ARG A 143 4.65 22.53 -25.56
C ARG A 143 5.04 24.01 -25.56
N SER A 144 6.32 24.31 -25.60
CA SER A 144 6.84 25.67 -25.59
C SER A 144 6.36 26.52 -26.79
N ASP A 145 6.04 25.87 -27.90
CA ASP A 145 5.53 26.48 -29.13
C ASP A 145 4.00 26.53 -29.23
N SER A 146 3.28 26.10 -28.17
CA SER A 146 1.82 26.03 -28.18
C SER A 146 1.13 27.40 -28.08
N GLY A 147 1.82 28.40 -27.54
CA GLY A 147 1.24 29.70 -27.20
C GLY A 147 0.26 29.69 -26.03
N ILE A 148 0.10 28.54 -25.36
CA ILE A 148 -0.78 28.38 -24.19
C ILE A 148 -0.04 28.91 -22.95
N THR A 149 -0.63 29.86 -22.27
CA THR A 149 -0.09 30.52 -21.07
C THR A 149 -1.09 30.54 -19.91
N ASP A 150 -2.34 30.13 -20.17
CA ASP A 150 -3.43 30.11 -19.19
C ASP A 150 -4.31 28.87 -19.35
N VAL A 151 -4.88 28.40 -18.24
CA VAL A 151 -5.76 27.22 -18.21
C VAL A 151 -6.99 27.38 -19.10
N ALA A 152 -7.56 28.59 -19.18
CA ALA A 152 -8.72 28.85 -20.02
C ALA A 152 -8.48 28.55 -21.51
N GLN A 153 -7.22 28.60 -21.98
CA GLN A 153 -6.85 28.27 -23.36
C GLN A 153 -6.85 26.76 -23.65
N LEU A 154 -7.05 25.94 -22.62
CA LEU A 154 -7.16 24.49 -22.72
C LEU A 154 -8.59 24.01 -23.02
N GLU A 155 -9.59 24.90 -23.03
CA GLU A 155 -10.97 24.57 -23.41
C GLU A 155 -10.99 23.86 -24.77
N GLY A 156 -11.65 22.70 -24.85
CA GLY A 156 -11.77 21.87 -26.05
C GLY A 156 -10.47 21.21 -26.51
N LYS A 157 -9.40 21.21 -25.69
CA LYS A 157 -8.12 20.59 -26.06
C LYS A 157 -8.05 19.15 -25.58
N LYS A 158 -7.09 18.41 -26.18
CA LYS A 158 -6.73 17.06 -25.72
C LYS A 158 -5.69 17.17 -24.62
N ILE A 159 -6.00 16.53 -23.48
CA ILE A 159 -5.17 16.54 -22.28
C ILE A 159 -4.84 15.10 -21.92
N GLY A 160 -3.57 14.80 -21.71
CA GLY A 160 -3.14 13.52 -21.18
C GLY A 160 -2.76 13.64 -19.70
N ALA A 161 -3.19 12.67 -18.89
CA ALA A 161 -2.78 12.56 -17.49
C ALA A 161 -2.73 11.10 -17.07
N GLN A 162 -2.03 10.78 -16.00
CA GLN A 162 -2.04 9.42 -15.46
C GLN A 162 -3.41 9.11 -14.83
N SER A 163 -3.94 7.93 -15.12
CA SER A 163 -5.23 7.47 -14.61
C SER A 163 -5.26 7.42 -13.08
N GLY A 164 -6.37 7.85 -12.47
CA GLY A 164 -6.57 7.82 -11.03
C GLY A 164 -5.80 8.89 -10.23
N THR A 165 -5.10 9.82 -10.91
CA THR A 165 -4.45 10.96 -10.25
C THR A 165 -5.41 12.12 -10.02
N THR A 166 -5.09 12.95 -9.02
CA THR A 166 -5.83 14.21 -8.79
C THR A 166 -5.69 15.19 -9.95
N GLY A 167 -4.60 15.13 -10.71
CA GLY A 167 -4.42 15.92 -11.93
C GLY A 167 -5.38 15.50 -13.05
N TYR A 168 -5.58 14.19 -13.23
CA TYR A 168 -6.56 13.66 -14.17
C TYR A 168 -7.99 14.10 -13.79
N GLU A 169 -8.38 13.87 -12.53
CA GLU A 169 -9.72 14.23 -12.03
C GLU A 169 -9.96 15.74 -12.18
N TRP A 170 -8.99 16.54 -11.75
CA TRP A 170 -9.11 18.00 -11.85
C TRP A 170 -9.27 18.48 -13.29
N ALA A 171 -8.48 17.96 -14.22
CA ALA A 171 -8.59 18.35 -15.64
C ALA A 171 -9.95 17.99 -16.23
N ALA A 172 -10.46 16.79 -15.91
CA ALA A 172 -11.76 16.32 -16.39
C ALA A 172 -12.94 17.15 -15.83
N GLU A 173 -12.83 17.63 -14.60
CA GLU A 173 -13.89 18.39 -13.93
C GLU A 173 -13.85 19.88 -14.23
N ASN A 174 -12.66 20.47 -14.43
CA ASN A 174 -12.49 21.92 -14.45
C ASN A 174 -12.16 22.51 -15.83
N ILE A 175 -11.73 21.70 -16.80
CA ILE A 175 -11.42 22.23 -18.13
C ILE A 175 -12.58 21.88 -19.07
N LYS A 176 -13.35 22.92 -19.40
CA LYS A 176 -14.56 22.78 -20.20
C LYS A 176 -14.27 22.18 -21.58
N ASP A 177 -15.11 21.22 -21.99
CA ASP A 177 -15.06 20.54 -23.28
C ASP A 177 -13.70 19.87 -23.61
N ALA A 178 -12.81 19.67 -22.59
CA ALA A 178 -11.54 18.98 -22.80
C ALA A 178 -11.73 17.48 -22.99
N GLU A 179 -10.99 16.90 -23.93
CA GLU A 179 -10.86 15.45 -24.10
C GLU A 179 -9.71 14.95 -23.22
N VAL A 180 -10.01 14.51 -21.99
CA VAL A 180 -9.00 14.03 -21.05
C VAL A 180 -8.76 12.52 -21.25
N THR A 181 -7.55 12.14 -21.62
CA THR A 181 -7.12 10.75 -21.82
C THR A 181 -6.27 10.30 -20.64
N GLY A 182 -6.68 9.19 -20.00
CA GLY A 182 -5.91 8.54 -18.94
C GLY A 182 -4.83 7.61 -19.51
N TYR A 183 -3.65 7.63 -18.90
CA TYR A 183 -2.54 6.73 -19.20
C TYR A 183 -2.18 5.91 -17.97
N ASP A 184 -1.68 4.70 -18.17
CA ASP A 184 -1.29 3.81 -17.07
C ASP A 184 -0.01 4.28 -16.36
N GLU A 185 0.90 4.97 -17.07
CA GLU A 185 2.17 5.45 -16.58
C GLU A 185 2.22 6.99 -16.54
N HIS A 186 3.03 7.54 -15.64
CA HIS A 186 3.27 8.98 -15.55
C HIS A 186 4.05 9.50 -16.77
N SER A 187 4.91 8.67 -17.37
CA SER A 187 5.67 9.02 -18.56
C SER A 187 4.78 9.01 -19.80
N ILE A 188 4.18 10.16 -20.10
CA ILE A 188 3.52 10.36 -21.41
C ILE A 188 4.58 10.24 -22.49
N PRO A 189 4.40 9.39 -23.54
CA PRO A 189 5.35 9.28 -24.63
C PRO A 189 5.63 10.65 -25.27
N ARG A 190 6.84 11.12 -25.17
CA ARG A 190 7.28 12.32 -25.89
C ARG A 190 7.39 11.96 -27.37
N ARG A 191 6.51 12.47 -28.21
CA ARG A 191 6.64 12.42 -29.66
C ARG A 191 7.51 13.57 -30.15
#